data_eb2f6f711c35369c54b1369e1d8b6eff
#
_entry.id   eb2f6f711c35369c54b1369e1d8b6eff
#
_cell.length_a   1.000
_cell.length_b   1.000
_cell.length_c   1.000
_cell.angle_alpha   90.00
_cell.angle_beta   90.00
_cell.angle_gamma   90.00
#
_symmetry.space_group_name_H-M   'P 1'
#
loop_
_entity.id
_entity.type
_entity.pdbx_description
1 polymer ?
#
loop_
_entity_poly.entity_id
_entity_poly.type
_entity_poly.pdbx_seq_one_letter_code
_entity_poly.pdbx_strand_id
1 'polypeptide(L)'
;MTRFDLAVIGGGPGGYVGAIRAAQLGLKVCIIEREKLGGVCLNWGCIPTKALIKNAEVYSLIKQSEKYGINVQKISVDFKKNIKRSRDISQRLSKGIEFLMKKNKIKHLSGIGRFKSKNSIEINNNDKVSTVKADKIIIATGARPRAFPDLNFDSENVISSKEAMLLENPPKDLVIIGSGAIGIEFAYYFNEFGTKVHIVEMMDRILPNEDYEVSEEVEKNFKKSGIKITTGAKVSKIQSIKQNTKVFLEKKASEEIIKAEKVLSLIHI
;
A
#
# COMPACT_ATOMS: atom_id res chain seq x y z
N MET A 1 36.11 6.57 -9.28
CA MET A 1 34.73 6.18 -9.65
C MET A 1 34.60 4.67 -9.49
N THR A 2 33.68 4.19 -8.66
CA THR A 2 33.54 2.76 -8.37
C THR A 2 32.81 2.06 -9.52
N ARG A 3 33.33 0.90 -9.96
CA ARG A 3 32.71 0.05 -11.01
C ARG A 3 32.12 -1.21 -10.40
N PHE A 4 30.95 -1.59 -10.92
CA PHE A 4 30.19 -2.79 -10.57
C PHE A 4 29.89 -3.60 -11.84
N ASP A 5 29.66 -4.90 -11.69
CA ASP A 5 29.16 -5.72 -12.79
C ASP A 5 27.66 -5.44 -12.99
N LEU A 6 26.94 -5.22 -11.88
CA LEU A 6 25.52 -4.91 -11.88
C LEU A 6 25.18 -3.76 -10.92
N ALA A 7 24.43 -2.78 -11.40
CA ALA A 7 23.75 -1.81 -10.57
C ALA A 7 22.22 -2.01 -10.64
N VAL A 8 21.56 -1.92 -9.49
CA VAL A 8 20.10 -2.03 -9.39
C VAL A 8 19.54 -0.71 -8.89
N ILE A 9 18.65 -0.08 -9.66
CA ILE A 9 17.96 1.15 -9.26
C ILE A 9 16.60 0.78 -8.67
N GLY A 10 16.47 0.95 -7.35
CA GLY A 10 15.28 0.59 -6.57
C GLY A 10 15.51 -0.62 -5.67
N GLY A 11 15.23 -0.45 -4.38
CA GLY A 11 15.43 -1.43 -3.32
C GLY A 11 14.18 -2.21 -2.92
N GLY A 12 13.14 -2.21 -3.75
CA GLY A 12 11.91 -3.00 -3.59
C GLY A 12 12.11 -4.49 -3.95
N PRO A 13 11.03 -5.32 -3.89
CA PRO A 13 11.12 -6.77 -4.13
C PRO A 13 11.80 -7.13 -5.45
N GLY A 14 11.49 -6.44 -6.54
CA GLY A 14 12.15 -6.68 -7.83
C GLY A 14 13.65 -6.33 -7.81
N GLY A 15 14.05 -5.35 -7.01
CA GLY A 15 15.44 -4.91 -6.93
C GLY A 15 16.27 -5.76 -5.97
N TYR A 16 15.87 -5.87 -4.70
CA TYR A 16 16.70 -6.57 -3.72
C TYR A 16 16.84 -8.08 -4.00
N VAL A 17 15.79 -8.72 -4.51
CA VAL A 17 15.85 -10.15 -4.89
C VAL A 17 16.84 -10.35 -6.04
N GLY A 18 16.75 -9.52 -7.09
CA GLY A 18 17.68 -9.56 -8.22
C GLY A 18 19.13 -9.28 -7.81
N ALA A 19 19.33 -8.28 -6.93
CA ALA A 19 20.65 -7.94 -6.42
C ALA A 19 21.28 -9.08 -5.61
N ILE A 20 20.50 -9.72 -4.71
CA ILE A 20 20.96 -10.87 -3.93
C ILE A 20 21.33 -12.03 -4.85
N ARG A 21 20.47 -12.36 -5.82
CA ARG A 21 20.73 -13.47 -6.73
C ARG A 21 21.97 -13.23 -7.58
N ALA A 22 22.15 -12.02 -8.10
CA ALA A 22 23.33 -11.66 -8.87
C ALA A 22 24.62 -11.77 -8.04
N ALA A 23 24.60 -11.30 -6.78
CA ALA A 23 25.75 -11.43 -5.88
C ALA A 23 26.06 -12.90 -5.54
N GLN A 24 25.04 -13.74 -5.35
CA GLN A 24 25.24 -15.20 -5.16
C GLN A 24 25.86 -15.90 -6.39
N LEU A 25 25.66 -15.33 -7.58
CA LEU A 25 26.29 -15.78 -8.82
C LEU A 25 27.71 -15.21 -9.02
N GLY A 26 28.26 -14.51 -8.03
CA GLY A 26 29.62 -14.00 -8.05
C GLY A 26 29.79 -12.60 -8.61
N LEU A 27 28.70 -11.90 -8.98
CA LEU A 27 28.79 -10.54 -9.50
C LEU A 27 29.05 -9.51 -8.38
N LYS A 28 29.82 -8.48 -8.69
CA LYS A 28 29.97 -7.29 -7.85
C LYS A 28 28.79 -6.36 -8.05
N VAL A 29 27.91 -6.28 -7.04
CA VAL A 29 26.60 -5.61 -7.14
C VAL A 29 26.53 -4.37 -6.27
N CYS A 30 25.87 -3.31 -6.77
CA CYS A 30 25.34 -2.24 -5.94
C CYS A 30 23.81 -2.10 -6.14
N ILE A 31 23.15 -1.63 -5.09
CA ILE A 31 21.74 -1.26 -5.10
C ILE A 31 21.58 0.19 -4.68
N ILE A 32 20.77 0.94 -5.41
CA ILE A 32 20.53 2.38 -5.20
C ILE A 32 19.07 2.52 -4.75
N GLU A 33 18.86 3.02 -3.53
CA GLU A 33 17.53 3.22 -2.98
C GLU A 33 17.43 4.61 -2.33
N ARG A 34 16.36 5.31 -2.62
CA ARG A 34 16.12 6.68 -2.12
C ARG A 34 15.45 6.73 -0.75
N GLU A 35 14.77 5.67 -0.35
CA GLU A 35 14.02 5.62 0.92
C GLU A 35 14.55 4.47 1.78
N LYS A 36 13.81 3.38 1.87
CA LYS A 36 14.15 2.20 2.68
C LYS A 36 14.19 0.95 1.83
N LEU A 37 15.16 0.10 2.07
CA LEU A 37 15.20 -1.24 1.48
C LEU A 37 13.91 -2.01 1.83
N GLY A 38 13.47 -2.87 0.89
CA GLY A 38 12.19 -3.56 0.97
C GLY A 38 11.08 -2.87 0.15
N GLY A 39 11.28 -1.59 -0.25
CA GLY A 39 10.37 -0.83 -1.10
C GLY A 39 8.96 -0.69 -0.51
N VAL A 40 7.99 -0.44 -1.38
CA VAL A 40 6.57 -0.26 -0.97
C VAL A 40 6.05 -1.50 -0.26
N CYS A 41 6.29 -2.70 -0.77
CA CYS A 41 5.72 -3.93 -0.22
C CYS A 41 6.04 -4.11 1.29
N LEU A 42 7.30 -3.96 1.70
CA LEU A 42 7.70 -4.15 3.09
C LEU A 42 7.33 -2.94 3.97
N ASN A 43 7.40 -1.73 3.41
CA ASN A 43 7.29 -0.52 4.23
C ASN A 43 5.89 0.09 4.22
N TRP A 44 5.17 0.04 3.09
CA TRP A 44 3.92 0.78 2.85
C TRP A 44 2.88 0.00 2.05
N GLY A 45 2.98 -1.34 1.99
CA GLY A 45 2.10 -2.18 1.19
C GLY A 45 1.79 -3.50 1.85
N CYS A 46 2.21 -4.59 1.21
CA CYS A 46 1.84 -5.97 1.53
C CYS A 46 1.99 -6.32 3.02
N ILE A 47 3.18 -6.10 3.56
CA ILE A 47 3.52 -6.56 4.90
C ILE A 47 2.73 -5.83 6.00
N PRO A 48 2.75 -4.48 6.06
CA PRO A 48 1.98 -3.77 7.08
C PRO A 48 0.47 -4.01 6.92
N THR A 49 -0.04 -4.08 5.70
CA THR A 49 -1.48 -4.33 5.47
C THR A 49 -1.88 -5.71 5.98
N LYS A 50 -1.12 -6.79 5.66
CA LYS A 50 -1.41 -8.13 6.18
C LYS A 50 -1.29 -8.20 7.71
N ALA A 51 -0.40 -7.42 8.32
CA ALA A 51 -0.33 -7.31 9.77
C ALA A 51 -1.58 -6.64 10.36
N LEU A 52 -2.15 -5.63 9.68
CA LEU A 52 -3.40 -4.96 10.07
C LEU A 52 -4.61 -5.89 9.87
N ILE A 53 -4.70 -6.58 8.73
CA ILE A 53 -5.75 -7.59 8.46
C ILE A 53 -5.74 -8.67 9.53
N LYS A 54 -4.55 -9.17 9.93
CA LYS A 54 -4.46 -10.17 11.00
C LYS A 54 -4.99 -9.67 12.33
N ASN A 55 -4.83 -8.37 12.63
CA ASN A 55 -5.44 -7.79 13.83
C ASN A 55 -6.99 -7.76 13.72
N ALA A 56 -7.52 -7.43 12.54
CA ALA A 56 -8.97 -7.46 12.26
C ALA A 56 -9.53 -8.89 12.36
N GLU A 57 -8.83 -9.90 11.81
CA GLU A 57 -9.22 -11.32 11.96
C GLU A 57 -9.28 -11.74 13.41
N VAL A 58 -8.25 -11.41 14.21
CA VAL A 58 -8.23 -11.76 15.64
C VAL A 58 -9.40 -11.08 16.37
N TYR A 59 -9.67 -9.81 16.06
CA TYR A 59 -10.80 -9.11 16.66
C TYR A 59 -12.15 -9.73 16.25
N SER A 60 -12.31 -10.10 14.99
CA SER A 60 -13.50 -10.80 14.48
C SER A 60 -13.71 -12.15 15.14
N LEU A 61 -12.64 -12.96 15.31
CA LEU A 61 -12.68 -14.23 16.03
C LEU A 61 -13.12 -14.06 17.49
N ILE A 62 -12.59 -13.03 18.17
CA ILE A 62 -12.98 -12.75 19.56
C ILE A 62 -14.47 -12.37 19.64
N LYS A 63 -14.96 -11.53 18.73
CA LYS A 63 -16.42 -11.20 18.66
C LYS A 63 -17.30 -12.44 18.46
N GLN A 64 -16.80 -13.46 17.81
CA GLN A 64 -17.51 -14.68 17.48
C GLN A 64 -17.14 -15.86 18.38
N SER A 65 -16.41 -15.61 19.48
CA SER A 65 -15.84 -16.65 20.34
C SER A 65 -16.90 -17.58 20.97
N GLU A 66 -18.13 -17.11 21.18
CA GLU A 66 -19.23 -17.92 21.69
C GLU A 66 -19.56 -19.12 20.79
N LYS A 67 -19.39 -18.98 19.46
CA LYS A 67 -19.54 -20.09 18.50
C LYS A 67 -18.59 -21.26 18.76
N TYR A 68 -17.49 -20.97 19.48
CA TYR A 68 -16.45 -21.92 19.85
C TYR A 68 -16.53 -22.31 21.34
N GLY A 69 -17.61 -21.93 22.04
CA GLY A 69 -17.77 -22.19 23.47
C GLY A 69 -16.88 -21.31 24.38
N ILE A 70 -16.33 -20.22 23.86
CA ILE A 70 -15.46 -19.32 24.58
C ILE A 70 -16.20 -18.02 24.89
N ASN A 71 -16.42 -17.75 26.17
CA ASN A 71 -17.12 -16.53 26.63
C ASN A 71 -16.11 -15.41 26.90
N VAL A 72 -16.25 -14.27 26.21
CA VAL A 72 -15.46 -13.06 26.40
C VAL A 72 -16.37 -11.93 26.89
N GLN A 73 -16.15 -11.47 28.13
CA GLN A 73 -17.05 -10.49 28.75
C GLN A 73 -16.89 -9.07 28.22
N LYS A 74 -15.65 -8.64 27.91
CA LYS A 74 -15.37 -7.29 27.43
C LYS A 74 -14.22 -7.28 26.43
N ILE A 75 -14.46 -6.64 25.30
CA ILE A 75 -13.44 -6.44 24.26
C ILE A 75 -13.15 -4.95 24.14
N SER A 76 -11.88 -4.58 24.17
CA SER A 76 -11.42 -3.22 23.85
C SER A 76 -10.28 -3.28 22.86
N VAL A 77 -10.18 -2.29 21.99
CA VAL A 77 -9.15 -2.19 20.94
C VAL A 77 -8.28 -0.97 21.22
N ASP A 78 -6.98 -1.17 21.30
CA ASP A 78 -5.97 -0.10 21.31
C ASP A 78 -5.42 0.06 19.87
N PHE A 79 -5.95 1.04 19.16
CA PHE A 79 -5.56 1.29 17.76
C PHE A 79 -4.09 1.71 17.62
N LYS A 80 -3.54 2.46 18.59
CA LYS A 80 -2.12 2.85 18.54
C LYS A 80 -1.21 1.63 18.62
N LYS A 81 -1.53 0.65 19.46
CA LYS A 81 -0.80 -0.63 19.52
C LYS A 81 -0.99 -1.44 18.24
N ASN A 82 -2.19 -1.41 17.67
CA ASN A 82 -2.50 -2.07 16.41
C ASN A 82 -1.59 -1.56 15.28
N ILE A 83 -1.53 -0.23 15.09
CA ILE A 83 -0.63 0.42 14.12
C ILE A 83 0.84 0.12 14.45
N LYS A 84 1.24 0.32 15.71
CA LYS A 84 2.63 0.07 16.13
C LYS A 84 3.09 -1.34 15.77
N ARG A 85 2.26 -2.38 16.02
CA ARG A 85 2.58 -3.76 15.66
C ARG A 85 2.87 -3.90 14.16
N SER A 86 2.06 -3.28 13.29
CA SER A 86 2.29 -3.33 11.84
C SER A 86 3.61 -2.66 11.44
N ARG A 87 3.95 -1.54 12.08
CA ARG A 87 5.21 -0.81 11.84
C ARG A 87 6.44 -1.57 12.34
N ASP A 88 6.33 -2.20 13.52
CA ASP A 88 7.41 -3.02 14.10
C ASP A 88 7.73 -4.23 13.18
N ILE A 89 6.70 -4.88 12.62
CA ILE A 89 6.87 -5.98 11.65
C ILE A 89 7.57 -5.47 10.39
N SER A 90 7.12 -4.36 9.82
CA SER A 90 7.74 -3.76 8.64
C SER A 90 9.21 -3.42 8.88
N GLN A 91 9.52 -2.78 10.00
CA GLN A 91 10.88 -2.40 10.36
C GLN A 91 11.78 -3.61 10.52
N ARG A 92 11.30 -4.67 11.18
CA ARG A 92 12.05 -5.91 11.36
C ARG A 92 12.43 -6.53 10.02
N LEU A 93 11.49 -6.59 9.08
CA LEU A 93 11.74 -7.16 7.75
C LEU A 93 12.67 -6.29 6.91
N SER A 94 12.52 -4.97 6.94
CA SER A 94 13.47 -4.07 6.25
C SER A 94 14.89 -4.23 6.79
N LYS A 95 15.09 -4.33 8.11
CA LYS A 95 16.39 -4.66 8.71
C LYS A 95 16.91 -6.02 8.25
N GLY A 96 16.03 -7.00 8.04
CA GLY A 96 16.39 -8.29 7.44
C GLY A 96 16.96 -8.14 6.03
N ILE A 97 16.38 -7.27 5.19
CA ILE A 97 16.93 -6.98 3.87
C ILE A 97 18.30 -6.28 3.96
N GLU A 98 18.47 -5.30 4.88
CA GLU A 98 19.76 -4.68 5.11
C GLU A 98 20.85 -5.69 5.51
N PHE A 99 20.50 -6.64 6.37
CA PHE A 99 21.38 -7.75 6.75
C PHE A 99 21.75 -8.61 5.53
N LEU A 100 20.77 -8.95 4.68
CA LEU A 100 21.04 -9.73 3.46
C LEU A 100 21.92 -8.98 2.46
N MET A 101 21.79 -7.65 2.34
CA MET A 101 22.73 -6.84 1.54
C MET A 101 24.16 -6.98 2.06
N LYS A 102 24.35 -6.83 3.36
CA LYS A 102 25.68 -6.96 4.01
C LYS A 102 26.24 -8.38 3.85
N LYS A 103 25.43 -9.41 4.13
CA LYS A 103 25.82 -10.83 4.02
C LYS A 103 26.30 -11.17 2.62
N ASN A 104 25.65 -10.65 1.58
CA ASN A 104 26.00 -10.91 0.19
C ASN A 104 26.99 -9.85 -0.38
N LYS A 105 27.60 -9.00 0.47
CA LYS A 105 28.56 -7.96 0.07
C LYS A 105 28.02 -6.98 -0.99
N ILE A 106 26.72 -6.76 -1.04
CA ILE A 106 26.07 -5.82 -1.94
C ILE A 106 26.23 -4.42 -1.38
N LYS A 107 26.75 -3.48 -2.19
CA LYS A 107 26.91 -2.08 -1.79
C LYS A 107 25.55 -1.37 -1.86
N HIS A 108 24.97 -1.00 -0.71
CA HIS A 108 23.81 -0.13 -0.66
C HIS A 108 24.25 1.35 -0.78
N LEU A 109 23.64 2.07 -1.71
CA LEU A 109 23.87 3.48 -2.00
C LEU A 109 22.55 4.22 -1.83
N SER A 110 22.46 5.07 -0.82
CA SER A 110 21.25 5.86 -0.56
C SER A 110 21.18 7.05 -1.50
N GLY A 111 20.03 7.26 -2.13
CA GLY A 111 19.77 8.41 -3.00
C GLY A 111 18.94 8.07 -4.23
N ILE A 112 18.66 9.10 -5.02
CA ILE A 112 17.93 8.99 -6.29
C ILE A 112 18.92 8.71 -7.40
N GLY A 113 18.82 7.52 -8.02
CA GLY A 113 19.64 7.15 -9.17
C GLY A 113 19.05 7.69 -10.48
N ARG A 114 19.87 8.35 -11.29
CA ARG A 114 19.55 8.82 -12.64
C ARG A 114 20.61 8.38 -13.64
N PHE A 115 20.22 7.98 -14.83
CA PHE A 115 21.18 7.70 -15.89
C PHE A 115 21.92 8.98 -16.29
N LYS A 116 23.25 8.91 -16.25
CA LYS A 116 24.14 9.91 -16.84
C LYS A 116 24.60 9.50 -18.23
N SER A 117 24.75 8.19 -18.44
CA SER A 117 25.04 7.56 -19.72
C SER A 117 24.59 6.09 -19.68
N LYS A 118 24.73 5.34 -20.79
CA LYS A 118 24.37 3.91 -20.89
C LYS A 118 24.87 3.05 -19.72
N ASN A 119 26.07 3.34 -19.19
CA ASN A 119 26.75 2.55 -18.17
C ASN A 119 27.11 3.37 -16.92
N SER A 120 26.54 4.54 -16.75
CA SER A 120 26.85 5.45 -15.65
C SER A 120 25.58 5.99 -15.00
N ILE A 121 25.53 5.87 -13.66
CA ILE A 121 24.41 6.33 -12.85
C ILE A 121 24.93 7.43 -11.92
N GLU A 122 24.28 8.56 -11.96
CA GLU A 122 24.42 9.64 -10.99
C GLU A 122 23.44 9.38 -9.83
N ILE A 123 23.96 9.51 -8.60
CA ILE A 123 23.19 9.28 -7.38
C ILE A 123 23.15 10.59 -6.62
N ASN A 124 21.97 11.13 -6.44
CA ASN A 124 21.73 12.34 -5.65
C ASN A 124 21.15 11.95 -4.28
N ASN A 125 21.90 12.28 -3.23
CA ASN A 125 21.48 12.13 -1.84
C ASN A 125 21.59 13.48 -1.14
N ASN A 126 20.51 14.25 -1.16
CA ASN A 126 20.45 15.65 -0.72
C ASN A 126 21.54 16.48 -1.42
N ASP A 127 22.53 17.03 -0.67
CA ASP A 127 23.58 17.90 -1.21
C ASP A 127 24.78 17.12 -1.76
N LYS A 128 24.76 15.79 -1.72
CA LYS A 128 25.87 14.95 -2.17
C LYS A 128 25.52 14.23 -3.47
N VAL A 129 26.27 14.57 -4.51
CA VAL A 129 26.19 13.89 -5.81
C VAL A 129 27.37 12.94 -5.96
N SER A 130 27.11 11.71 -6.29
CA SER A 130 28.12 10.71 -6.60
C SER A 130 27.79 10.00 -7.91
N THR A 131 28.77 9.33 -8.50
CA THR A 131 28.60 8.59 -9.76
C THR A 131 29.19 7.19 -9.64
N VAL A 132 28.42 6.20 -10.11
CA VAL A 132 28.90 4.82 -10.25
C VAL A 132 28.83 4.39 -11.72
N LYS A 133 29.71 3.43 -12.08
CA LYS A 133 29.67 2.75 -13.40
C LYS A 133 29.24 1.31 -13.19
N ALA A 134 28.44 0.77 -14.11
CA ALA A 134 28.05 -0.62 -14.12
C ALA A 134 27.97 -1.15 -15.55
N ASP A 135 28.32 -2.44 -15.72
CA ASP A 135 28.27 -3.08 -17.03
C ASP A 135 26.82 -3.41 -17.42
N LYS A 136 26.00 -3.76 -16.43
CA LYS A 136 24.56 -4.01 -16.56
C LYS A 136 23.78 -3.20 -15.53
N ILE A 137 22.55 -2.81 -15.86
CA ILE A 137 21.69 -2.05 -14.97
C ILE A 137 20.29 -2.66 -14.98
N ILE A 138 19.74 -2.89 -13.78
CA ILE A 138 18.33 -3.26 -13.59
C ILE A 138 17.59 -2.03 -13.10
N ILE A 139 16.49 -1.69 -13.80
CA ILE A 139 15.55 -0.65 -13.41
C ILE A 139 14.40 -1.30 -12.66
N ALA A 140 14.34 -1.11 -11.34
CA ALA A 140 13.33 -1.67 -10.44
C ALA A 140 12.73 -0.57 -9.54
N THR A 141 12.39 0.57 -10.13
CA THR A 141 12.02 1.81 -9.44
C THR A 141 10.64 1.77 -8.79
N GLY A 142 9.83 0.76 -9.08
CA GLY A 142 8.50 0.57 -8.51
C GLY A 142 7.47 1.59 -8.98
N ALA A 143 6.39 1.72 -8.22
CA ALA A 143 5.27 2.63 -8.50
C ALA A 143 4.89 3.45 -7.26
N ARG A 144 4.08 4.48 -7.45
CA ARG A 144 3.51 5.32 -6.40
C ARG A 144 2.01 5.55 -6.64
N PRO A 145 1.24 5.78 -5.59
CA PRO A 145 -0.15 6.20 -5.76
C PRO A 145 -0.23 7.47 -6.63
N ARG A 146 -1.20 7.52 -7.52
CA ARG A 146 -1.52 8.70 -8.31
C ARG A 146 -2.62 9.49 -7.61
N ALA A 147 -2.44 10.80 -7.51
CA ALA A 147 -3.51 11.68 -7.07
C ALA A 147 -4.63 11.73 -8.12
N PHE A 148 -5.87 11.96 -7.66
CA PHE A 148 -6.99 12.25 -8.55
C PHE A 148 -6.71 13.56 -9.32
N PRO A 149 -7.11 13.69 -10.60
CA PRO A 149 -7.02 14.96 -11.31
C PRO A 149 -7.67 16.08 -10.47
N ASP A 150 -7.00 17.22 -10.37
CA ASP A 150 -7.44 18.39 -9.62
C ASP A 150 -7.63 18.22 -8.11
N LEU A 151 -7.27 17.06 -7.54
CA LEU A 151 -7.31 16.82 -6.10
C LEU A 151 -6.06 16.08 -5.62
N ASN A 152 -5.20 16.78 -4.91
CA ASN A 152 -4.06 16.17 -4.25
C ASN A 152 -4.49 15.44 -2.97
N PHE A 153 -3.73 14.43 -2.56
CA PHE A 153 -3.83 13.90 -1.21
C PHE A 153 -3.56 15.02 -0.21
N ASP A 154 -4.52 15.30 0.67
CA ASP A 154 -4.37 16.30 1.73
C ASP A 154 -3.90 15.69 3.06
N SER A 155 -3.76 14.37 3.10
CA SER A 155 -3.38 13.57 4.27
C SER A 155 -4.37 13.66 5.44
N GLU A 156 -5.42 14.43 5.30
CA GLU A 156 -6.46 14.63 6.31
C GLU A 156 -7.78 13.98 5.89
N ASN A 157 -8.39 14.44 4.81
CA ASN A 157 -9.69 13.96 4.34
C ASN A 157 -9.56 12.99 3.15
N VAL A 158 -8.64 13.30 2.22
CA VAL A 158 -8.35 12.46 1.06
C VAL A 158 -6.97 11.84 1.24
N ILE A 159 -6.96 10.57 1.51
CA ILE A 159 -5.78 9.79 1.92
C ILE A 159 -5.41 8.74 0.90
N SER A 160 -4.14 8.41 0.84
CA SER A 160 -3.64 7.23 0.14
C SER A 160 -3.59 6.00 1.08
N SER A 161 -3.22 4.85 0.54
CA SER A 161 -2.99 3.64 1.34
C SER A 161 -1.93 3.83 2.43
N LYS A 162 -0.98 4.73 2.22
CA LYS A 162 0.08 5.02 3.20
C LYS A 162 -0.48 5.71 4.44
N GLU A 163 -1.29 6.74 4.27
CA GLU A 163 -1.94 7.45 5.37
C GLU A 163 -2.98 6.55 6.05
N ALA A 164 -3.73 5.76 5.26
CA ALA A 164 -4.72 4.81 5.80
C ALA A 164 -4.11 3.79 6.79
N MET A 165 -2.87 3.33 6.53
CA MET A 165 -2.15 2.43 7.46
C MET A 165 -1.73 3.08 8.77
N LEU A 166 -1.78 4.40 8.86
CA LEU A 166 -1.30 5.19 10.00
C LEU A 166 -2.42 5.83 10.80
N LEU A 167 -3.68 5.64 10.41
CA LEU A 167 -4.82 6.20 11.15
C LEU A 167 -4.88 5.62 12.55
N GLU A 168 -4.66 6.47 13.55
CA GLU A 168 -4.70 6.07 14.97
C GLU A 168 -6.12 5.74 15.47
N ASN A 169 -7.14 6.15 14.73
CA ASN A 169 -8.53 5.83 14.99
C ASN A 169 -9.23 5.47 13.67
N PRO A 170 -10.14 4.49 13.67
CA PRO A 170 -10.94 4.20 12.49
C PRO A 170 -11.90 5.36 12.23
N PRO A 171 -12.06 5.80 10.98
CA PRO A 171 -13.07 6.82 10.64
C PRO A 171 -14.48 6.23 10.83
N LYS A 172 -15.46 7.10 11.08
CA LYS A 172 -16.87 6.68 11.16
C LYS A 172 -17.38 6.20 9.80
N ASP A 173 -17.08 6.97 8.76
CA ASP A 173 -17.50 6.70 7.40
C ASP A 173 -16.29 6.81 6.47
N LEU A 174 -16.08 5.80 5.61
CA LEU A 174 -14.97 5.74 4.66
C LEU A 174 -15.49 5.42 3.27
N VAL A 175 -15.22 6.28 2.31
CA VAL A 175 -15.35 5.96 0.89
C VAL A 175 -14.02 5.47 0.36
N ILE A 176 -14.01 4.32 -0.31
CA ILE A 176 -12.84 3.75 -0.98
C ILE A 176 -13.07 3.84 -2.48
N ILE A 177 -12.18 4.56 -3.18
CA ILE A 177 -12.21 4.70 -4.63
C ILE A 177 -11.23 3.70 -5.23
N GLY A 178 -11.77 2.71 -5.92
CA GLY A 178 -11.04 1.58 -6.48
C GLY A 178 -11.19 0.32 -5.63
N SER A 179 -11.58 -0.77 -6.28
CA SER A 179 -11.87 -2.08 -5.69
C SER A 179 -10.85 -3.15 -6.05
N GLY A 180 -9.64 -2.76 -6.41
CA GLY A 180 -8.51 -3.70 -6.54
C GLY A 180 -8.12 -4.27 -5.18
N ALA A 181 -7.12 -5.17 -5.15
CA ALA A 181 -6.69 -5.88 -3.94
C ALA A 181 -6.50 -4.97 -2.72
N ILE A 182 -5.88 -3.79 -2.90
CA ILE A 182 -5.64 -2.83 -1.81
C ILE A 182 -6.96 -2.30 -1.25
N GLY A 183 -7.91 -1.93 -2.12
CA GLY A 183 -9.22 -1.40 -1.71
C GLY A 183 -10.03 -2.41 -0.91
N ILE A 184 -10.04 -3.65 -1.36
CA ILE A 184 -10.71 -4.77 -0.70
C ILE A 184 -10.10 -5.05 0.68
N GLU A 185 -8.77 -5.04 0.80
CA GLU A 185 -8.07 -5.27 2.06
C GLU A 185 -8.37 -4.18 3.10
N PHE A 186 -8.36 -2.91 2.70
CA PHE A 186 -8.73 -1.81 3.61
C PHE A 186 -10.22 -1.79 3.92
N ALA A 187 -11.09 -2.14 2.97
CA ALA A 187 -12.51 -2.25 3.21
C ALA A 187 -12.80 -3.27 4.32
N TYR A 188 -12.21 -4.46 4.23
CA TYR A 188 -12.32 -5.47 5.26
C TYR A 188 -11.78 -4.97 6.61
N TYR A 189 -10.56 -4.43 6.61
CA TYR A 189 -9.90 -3.97 7.83
C TYR A 189 -10.74 -2.93 8.59
N PHE A 190 -11.16 -1.88 7.93
CA PHE A 190 -11.91 -0.81 8.58
C PHE A 190 -13.33 -1.24 8.97
N ASN A 191 -13.99 -2.05 8.13
CA ASN A 191 -15.33 -2.55 8.42
C ASN A 191 -15.35 -3.42 9.69
N GLU A 192 -14.36 -4.30 9.89
CA GLU A 192 -14.27 -5.13 11.09
C GLU A 192 -14.17 -4.30 12.37
N PHE A 193 -13.59 -3.12 12.32
CA PHE A 193 -13.50 -2.17 13.42
C PHE A 193 -14.65 -1.16 13.50
N GLY A 194 -15.71 -1.36 12.72
CA GLY A 194 -16.97 -0.61 12.83
C GLY A 194 -17.08 0.62 11.95
N THR A 195 -16.15 0.86 11.04
CA THR A 195 -16.27 1.90 10.01
C THR A 195 -17.37 1.53 9.02
N LYS A 196 -18.25 2.46 8.68
CA LYS A 196 -19.18 2.30 7.56
C LYS A 196 -18.43 2.50 6.25
N VAL A 197 -18.18 1.41 5.54
CA VAL A 197 -17.38 1.41 4.31
C VAL A 197 -18.28 1.44 3.09
N HIS A 198 -17.92 2.30 2.11
CA HIS A 198 -18.53 2.34 0.79
C HIS A 198 -17.46 2.28 -0.28
N ILE A 199 -17.41 1.19 -1.04
CA ILE A 199 -16.52 1.00 -2.17
C ILE A 199 -17.16 1.56 -3.43
N VAL A 200 -16.42 2.37 -4.18
CA VAL A 200 -16.81 2.89 -5.49
C VAL A 200 -15.83 2.38 -6.54
N GLU A 201 -16.37 1.72 -7.57
CA GLU A 201 -15.58 1.14 -8.64
C GLU A 201 -16.12 1.59 -10.00
N MET A 202 -15.21 1.99 -10.89
CA MET A 202 -15.57 2.42 -12.24
C MET A 202 -15.94 1.24 -13.15
N MET A 203 -15.32 0.09 -12.93
CA MET A 203 -15.61 -1.13 -13.66
C MET A 203 -16.96 -1.71 -13.21
N ASP A 204 -17.46 -2.70 -13.93
CA ASP A 204 -18.76 -3.35 -13.69
C ASP A 204 -18.78 -4.30 -12.49
N ARG A 205 -17.59 -4.67 -11.98
CA ARG A 205 -17.41 -5.56 -10.81
C ARG A 205 -16.24 -5.13 -9.93
N ILE A 206 -16.23 -5.58 -8.69
CA ILE A 206 -15.06 -5.45 -7.82
C ILE A 206 -13.98 -6.45 -8.26
N LEU A 207 -12.70 -6.22 -7.84
CA LEU A 207 -11.58 -7.06 -8.25
C LEU A 207 -11.58 -7.34 -9.76
N PRO A 208 -11.63 -6.32 -10.63
CA PRO A 208 -11.91 -6.51 -12.06
C PRO A 208 -10.84 -7.34 -12.81
N ASN A 209 -9.65 -7.48 -12.22
CA ASN A 209 -8.53 -8.25 -12.78
C ASN A 209 -8.50 -9.72 -12.31
N GLU A 210 -9.37 -10.08 -11.37
CA GLU A 210 -9.45 -11.42 -10.81
C GLU A 210 -10.52 -12.26 -11.54
N ASP A 211 -10.55 -13.54 -11.25
CA ASP A 211 -11.57 -14.45 -11.74
C ASP A 211 -12.98 -13.97 -11.36
N TYR A 212 -13.94 -14.20 -12.25
CA TYR A 212 -15.32 -13.71 -12.07
C TYR A 212 -15.97 -14.31 -10.82
N GLU A 213 -15.82 -15.62 -10.61
CA GLU A 213 -16.41 -16.32 -9.46
C GLU A 213 -15.81 -15.82 -8.13
N VAL A 214 -14.50 -15.51 -8.13
CA VAL A 214 -13.82 -14.90 -6.97
C VAL A 214 -14.40 -13.53 -6.67
N SER A 215 -14.58 -12.70 -7.71
CA SER A 215 -15.16 -11.36 -7.55
C SER A 215 -16.57 -11.41 -6.99
N GLU A 216 -17.43 -12.30 -7.50
CA GLU A 216 -18.81 -12.47 -7.00
C GLU A 216 -18.86 -12.94 -5.55
N GLU A 217 -18.04 -13.91 -5.18
CA GLU A 217 -18.04 -14.44 -3.80
C GLU A 217 -17.53 -13.40 -2.80
N VAL A 218 -16.49 -12.63 -3.16
CA VAL A 218 -16.03 -11.51 -2.32
C VAL A 218 -17.11 -10.45 -2.18
N GLU A 219 -17.76 -10.05 -3.27
CA GLU A 219 -18.84 -9.04 -3.25
C GLU A 219 -20.01 -9.48 -2.36
N LYS A 220 -20.45 -10.70 -2.50
CA LYS A 220 -21.53 -11.30 -1.69
C LYS A 220 -21.19 -11.28 -0.19
N ASN A 221 -19.97 -11.67 0.18
CA ASN A 221 -19.53 -11.67 1.56
C ASN A 221 -19.38 -10.25 2.13
N PHE A 222 -18.90 -9.29 1.34
CA PHE A 222 -18.80 -7.90 1.74
C PHE A 222 -20.16 -7.26 1.96
N LYS A 223 -21.12 -7.50 1.08
CA LYS A 223 -22.52 -7.05 1.26
C LYS A 223 -23.13 -7.61 2.54
N LYS A 224 -22.91 -8.91 2.83
CA LYS A 224 -23.36 -9.53 4.09
C LYS A 224 -22.72 -8.89 5.33
N SER A 225 -21.49 -8.42 5.22
CA SER A 225 -20.77 -7.72 6.29
C SER A 225 -21.17 -6.24 6.42
N GLY A 226 -22.10 -5.75 5.59
CA GLY A 226 -22.59 -4.37 5.64
C GLY A 226 -21.74 -3.36 4.83
N ILE A 227 -20.76 -3.81 4.06
CA ILE A 227 -20.00 -2.95 3.15
C ILE A 227 -20.88 -2.58 1.95
N LYS A 228 -21.04 -1.28 1.69
CA LYS A 228 -21.72 -0.80 0.48
C LYS A 228 -20.76 -0.88 -0.71
N ILE A 229 -21.29 -1.29 -1.87
CA ILE A 229 -20.51 -1.40 -3.11
C ILE A 229 -21.31 -0.75 -4.22
N THR A 230 -20.68 0.16 -4.95
CA THR A 230 -21.19 0.79 -6.16
C THR A 230 -20.21 0.55 -7.29
N THR A 231 -20.60 -0.27 -8.26
CA THR A 231 -19.84 -0.55 -9.49
C THR A 231 -20.42 0.23 -10.67
N GLY A 232 -19.68 0.33 -11.78
CA GLY A 232 -20.06 1.08 -12.97
C GLY A 232 -20.20 2.59 -12.70
N ALA A 233 -19.52 3.11 -11.67
CA ALA A 233 -19.59 4.49 -11.24
C ALA A 233 -18.23 5.17 -11.27
N LYS A 234 -18.11 6.22 -12.07
CA LYS A 234 -16.90 7.03 -12.13
C LYS A 234 -16.98 8.15 -11.11
N VAL A 235 -15.93 8.33 -10.33
CA VAL A 235 -15.78 9.54 -9.50
C VAL A 235 -15.39 10.68 -10.42
N SER A 236 -16.23 11.72 -10.48
CA SER A 236 -15.98 12.91 -11.30
C SER A 236 -15.32 14.03 -10.51
N LYS A 237 -15.68 14.15 -9.23
CA LYS A 237 -15.16 15.24 -8.36
C LYS A 237 -15.14 14.78 -6.91
N ILE A 238 -14.15 15.28 -6.16
CA ILE A 238 -14.13 15.20 -4.70
C ILE A 238 -14.03 16.61 -4.16
N GLN A 239 -14.83 16.92 -3.15
CA GLN A 239 -14.83 18.23 -2.51
C GLN A 239 -14.68 18.05 -1.00
N SER A 240 -13.51 18.41 -0.49
CA SER A 240 -13.21 18.35 0.94
C SER A 240 -13.74 19.64 1.63
N ILE A 241 -14.56 19.48 2.67
CA ILE A 241 -15.09 20.57 3.47
C ILE A 241 -14.91 20.20 4.94
N LYS A 242 -13.84 20.64 5.56
CA LYS A 242 -13.48 20.34 6.96
C LYS A 242 -13.58 18.82 7.26
N GLN A 243 -14.51 18.38 8.08
CA GLN A 243 -14.68 16.96 8.47
C GLN A 243 -15.67 16.18 7.58
N ASN A 244 -16.13 16.77 6.47
CA ASN A 244 -17.06 16.11 5.54
C ASN A 244 -16.54 16.24 4.12
N THR A 245 -16.24 15.11 3.52
CA THR A 245 -15.83 15.05 2.11
C THR A 245 -17.00 14.58 1.27
N LYS A 246 -17.31 15.31 0.20
CA LYS A 246 -18.31 14.95 -0.80
C LYS A 246 -17.62 14.29 -1.99
N VAL A 247 -18.08 13.12 -2.36
CA VAL A 247 -17.64 12.37 -3.54
C VAL A 247 -18.78 12.38 -4.55
N PHE A 248 -18.54 12.96 -5.72
CA PHE A 248 -19.50 13.07 -6.81
C PHE A 248 -19.28 11.89 -7.77
N LEU A 249 -20.33 11.14 -8.02
CA LEU A 249 -20.33 9.97 -8.89
C LEU A 249 -21.13 10.25 -10.15
N GLU A 250 -20.57 9.87 -11.29
CA GLU A 250 -21.25 9.79 -12.57
C GLU A 250 -21.61 8.33 -12.87
N LYS A 251 -22.87 8.05 -13.05
CA LYS A 251 -23.42 6.80 -13.58
C LYS A 251 -24.12 7.08 -14.90
N LYS A 252 -24.37 6.05 -15.72
CA LYS A 252 -24.95 6.14 -17.09
C LYS A 252 -26.14 7.09 -17.25
N ALA A 253 -26.90 7.40 -16.19
CA ALA A 253 -28.09 8.26 -16.27
C ALA A 253 -28.35 9.13 -15.02
N SER A 254 -27.44 9.17 -14.04
CA SER A 254 -27.63 9.91 -12.80
C SER A 254 -26.32 10.36 -12.17
N GLU A 255 -26.37 11.47 -11.48
CA GLU A 255 -25.33 11.89 -10.56
C GLU A 255 -25.72 11.51 -9.13
N GLU A 256 -24.79 11.02 -8.35
CA GLU A 256 -24.96 10.69 -6.95
C GLU A 256 -23.87 11.37 -6.12
N ILE A 257 -24.22 11.83 -4.92
CA ILE A 257 -23.24 12.43 -4.00
C ILE A 257 -23.18 11.56 -2.74
N ILE A 258 -21.98 11.05 -2.45
CA ILE A 258 -21.70 10.34 -1.21
C ILE A 258 -20.94 11.28 -0.27
N LYS A 259 -21.31 11.26 1.02
CA LYS A 259 -20.60 11.99 2.07
C LYS A 259 -19.85 11.00 2.93
N ALA A 260 -18.62 11.32 3.30
CA ALA A 260 -17.80 10.53 4.22
C ALA A 260 -16.87 11.40 5.06
N GLU A 261 -16.45 10.88 6.21
CA GLU A 261 -15.41 11.49 7.03
C GLU A 261 -14.09 11.48 6.29
N LYS A 262 -13.75 10.33 5.65
CA LYS A 262 -12.52 10.17 4.87
C LYS A 262 -12.77 9.49 3.53
N VAL A 263 -11.90 9.80 2.59
CA VAL A 263 -11.86 9.18 1.27
C VAL A 263 -10.49 8.55 1.07
N LEU A 264 -10.45 7.25 0.89
CA LEU A 264 -9.25 6.51 0.49
C LEU A 264 -9.22 6.40 -1.03
N SER A 265 -8.32 7.12 -1.66
CA SER A 265 -8.17 7.07 -3.12
C SER A 265 -7.06 6.09 -3.51
N LEU A 266 -7.46 5.09 -4.28
CA LEU A 266 -6.60 4.01 -4.76
C LEU A 266 -6.61 3.95 -6.29
N ILE A 267 -6.71 5.10 -6.92
CA ILE A 267 -6.58 5.21 -8.36
C ILE A 267 -5.14 4.84 -8.71
N HIS A 268 -5.02 3.72 -9.40
CA HIS A 268 -3.73 3.17 -9.76
C HIS A 268 -3.25 3.72 -11.11
N ILE A 269 -1.94 3.83 -11.20
CA ILE A 269 -1.28 3.97 -12.50
C ILE A 269 -0.93 2.59 -13.01
#